data_b9bd683ae054ac73cb14dbd1dd08fe67
#
_entry.id   b9bd683ae054ac73cb14dbd1dd08fe67
#
_cell.length_a   1.000
_cell.length_b   1.000
_cell.length_c   1.000
_cell.angle_alpha   90.00
_cell.angle_beta   90.00
_cell.angle_gamma   90.00
#
_symmetry.space_group_name_H-M   'P 1'
#
loop_
_entity.id
_entity.type
_entity.pdbx_description
1 polymer ?
#
loop_
_entity_poly.entity_id
_entity_poly.type
_entity_poly.pdbx_seq_one_letter_code
_entity_poly.pdbx_strand_id
1 'polypeptide(L)'
;MTLSQNIKQFRLEKNLTQEQLATKLGISSQAVSKWETSETYPDGSMLVPLAQALGVALDRLFGNEIYTMEDVSLRIKNLLARTPVKNRLHMIRDLGWQMEKGLFGSRPALELPYSPQEILQKKSSSYYLSDYGFTHISNGLSPFFAVFPEYGDNLTQAIGDGEEVRKIFEAMSSPKMMRAVLWVHRHEEEFVFEPALMGMECDLGGEDLDTVLERLHNLNLIHKLDVELNGEKRVLFNTRPSHKVIALFILTREINYNNGYSYMSHHRNKPYLK
;
A
#
# COMPACT_ATOMS: atom_id res chain seq x y z
N MET A 1 5.52 -27.71 10.86
CA MET A 1 4.74 -28.62 11.74
C MET A 1 4.83 -30.02 11.18
N THR A 2 4.77 -31.06 12.04
CA THR A 2 4.76 -32.47 11.58
C THR A 2 3.38 -32.85 11.05
N LEU A 3 3.29 -33.93 10.24
CA LEU A 3 2.02 -34.46 9.76
C LEU A 3 1.00 -34.69 10.91
N SER A 4 1.44 -35.26 12.02
CA SER A 4 0.62 -35.51 13.20
C SER A 4 0.04 -34.24 13.83
N GLN A 5 0.86 -33.19 13.95
CA GLN A 5 0.42 -31.88 14.42
C GLN A 5 -0.60 -31.24 13.46
N ASN A 6 -0.39 -31.35 12.15
CA ASN A 6 -1.29 -30.84 11.14
C ASN A 6 -2.64 -31.57 11.15
N ILE A 7 -2.66 -32.91 11.28
CA ILE A 7 -3.90 -33.70 11.40
C ILE A 7 -4.73 -33.17 12.58
N LYS A 8 -4.11 -33.06 13.76
CA LYS A 8 -4.78 -32.54 14.96
C LYS A 8 -5.30 -31.13 14.78
N GLN A 9 -4.47 -30.23 14.23
CA GLN A 9 -4.85 -28.84 14.01
C GLN A 9 -6.04 -28.72 13.06
N PHE A 10 -5.98 -29.34 11.88
CA PHE A 10 -7.05 -29.23 10.89
C PHE A 10 -8.36 -29.89 11.36
N ARG A 11 -8.27 -30.97 12.14
CA ARG A 11 -9.45 -31.54 12.78
C ARG A 11 -10.12 -30.55 13.73
N LEU A 12 -9.33 -29.87 14.57
CA LEU A 12 -9.84 -28.86 15.50
C LEU A 12 -10.40 -27.62 14.79
N GLU A 13 -9.77 -27.17 13.71
CA GLU A 13 -10.27 -26.08 12.86
C GLU A 13 -11.64 -26.40 12.24
N LYS A 14 -11.91 -27.68 11.97
CA LYS A 14 -13.21 -28.17 11.50
C LYS A 14 -14.20 -28.48 12.63
N ASN A 15 -13.83 -28.23 13.89
CA ASN A 15 -14.63 -28.57 15.07
C ASN A 15 -15.02 -30.07 15.14
N LEU A 16 -14.15 -30.97 14.64
CA LEU A 16 -14.39 -32.42 14.69
C LEU A 16 -13.75 -33.03 15.92
N THR A 17 -14.45 -33.99 16.55
CA THR A 17 -13.82 -34.89 17.51
C THR A 17 -12.99 -35.98 16.79
N GLN A 18 -12.08 -36.66 17.50
CA GLN A 18 -11.35 -37.79 16.92
C GLN A 18 -12.30 -38.89 16.43
N GLU A 19 -13.39 -39.13 17.15
CA GLU A 19 -14.44 -40.10 16.80
C GLU A 19 -15.19 -39.69 15.51
N GLN A 20 -15.53 -38.40 15.37
CA GLN A 20 -16.19 -37.89 14.17
C GLN A 20 -15.30 -37.97 12.93
N LEU A 21 -13.99 -37.68 13.07
CA LEU A 21 -13.03 -37.83 11.98
C LEU A 21 -12.87 -39.32 11.62
N ALA A 22 -12.75 -40.19 12.62
CA ALA A 22 -12.64 -41.64 12.44
C ALA A 22 -13.87 -42.21 11.69
N THR A 23 -15.08 -41.78 12.07
CA THR A 23 -16.33 -42.18 11.40
C THR A 23 -16.33 -41.77 9.94
N LYS A 24 -15.88 -40.53 9.61
CA LYS A 24 -15.77 -40.07 8.21
C LYS A 24 -14.80 -40.87 7.37
N LEU A 25 -13.76 -41.44 8.00
CA LEU A 25 -12.70 -42.22 7.36
C LEU A 25 -12.95 -43.74 7.39
N GLY A 26 -13.98 -44.18 8.09
CA GLY A 26 -14.27 -45.62 8.25
C GLY A 26 -13.23 -46.38 9.07
N ILE A 27 -12.58 -45.74 10.06
CA ILE A 27 -11.55 -46.28 10.93
C ILE A 27 -11.90 -46.13 12.42
N SER A 28 -11.06 -46.64 13.32
CA SER A 28 -11.25 -46.44 14.75
C SER A 28 -10.77 -45.07 15.24
N SER A 29 -11.38 -44.51 16.27
CA SER A 29 -10.90 -43.31 16.93
C SER A 29 -9.50 -43.44 17.52
N GLN A 30 -9.13 -44.64 17.92
CA GLN A 30 -7.78 -44.98 18.39
C GLN A 30 -6.72 -44.80 17.28
N ALA A 31 -7.05 -45.13 16.02
CA ALA A 31 -6.14 -44.90 14.90
C ALA A 31 -5.89 -43.38 14.69
N VAL A 32 -6.94 -42.57 14.74
CA VAL A 32 -6.80 -41.11 14.66
C VAL A 32 -5.95 -40.56 15.81
N SER A 33 -6.20 -41.02 17.03
CA SER A 33 -5.41 -40.64 18.21
C SER A 33 -3.92 -40.97 18.03
N LYS A 34 -3.58 -42.17 17.54
CA LYS A 34 -2.19 -42.57 17.27
C LYS A 34 -1.54 -41.74 16.18
N TRP A 35 -2.29 -41.35 15.17
CA TRP A 35 -1.77 -40.42 14.14
C TRP A 35 -1.46 -39.05 14.72
N GLU A 36 -2.30 -38.51 15.59
CA GLU A 36 -2.12 -37.22 16.24
C GLU A 36 -1.00 -37.18 17.28
N THR A 37 -0.67 -38.34 17.88
CA THR A 37 0.43 -38.51 18.87
C THR A 37 1.75 -38.94 18.23
N SER A 38 1.80 -39.14 16.91
CA SER A 38 2.97 -39.62 16.16
C SER A 38 3.37 -41.08 16.50
N GLU A 39 2.48 -41.85 17.11
CA GLU A 39 2.74 -43.25 17.37
C GLU A 39 2.69 -44.11 16.10
N THR A 40 1.78 -43.72 15.17
CA THR A 40 1.66 -44.34 13.85
C THR A 40 1.35 -43.25 12.83
N TYR A 41 1.42 -43.59 11.55
CA TYR A 41 1.08 -42.67 10.44
C TYR A 41 -0.04 -43.28 9.59
N PRO A 42 -0.89 -42.44 8.95
CA PRO A 42 -1.81 -42.91 7.92
C PRO A 42 -1.05 -43.62 6.80
N ASP A 43 -1.55 -44.75 6.32
CA ASP A 43 -1.00 -45.35 5.12
C ASP A 43 -1.32 -44.56 3.87
N GLY A 44 -0.62 -44.83 2.76
CA GLY A 44 -0.75 -44.06 1.53
C GLY A 44 -2.17 -43.98 0.98
N SER A 45 -2.99 -45.04 1.20
CA SER A 45 -4.38 -45.11 0.74
C SER A 45 -5.31 -44.19 1.54
N MET A 46 -4.94 -43.90 2.78
CA MET A 46 -5.71 -43.03 3.69
C MET A 46 -5.38 -41.52 3.54
N LEU A 47 -4.28 -41.18 2.91
CA LEU A 47 -3.84 -39.78 2.82
C LEU A 47 -4.84 -38.88 2.07
N VAL A 48 -5.34 -39.34 0.93
CA VAL A 48 -6.33 -38.56 0.14
C VAL A 48 -7.68 -38.47 0.86
N PRO A 49 -8.27 -39.58 1.37
CA PRO A 49 -9.49 -39.49 2.18
C PRO A 49 -9.34 -38.58 3.40
N LEU A 50 -8.21 -38.62 4.09
CA LEU A 50 -7.92 -37.76 5.23
C LEU A 50 -7.87 -36.29 4.86
N ALA A 51 -7.15 -35.95 3.80
CA ALA A 51 -7.10 -34.56 3.29
C ALA A 51 -8.50 -34.05 2.91
N GLN A 52 -9.31 -34.86 2.25
CA GLN A 52 -10.70 -34.55 1.89
C GLN A 52 -11.59 -34.36 3.13
N ALA A 53 -11.49 -35.27 4.11
CA ALA A 53 -12.27 -35.18 5.34
C ALA A 53 -11.94 -33.92 6.15
N LEU A 54 -10.68 -33.49 6.12
CA LEU A 54 -10.18 -32.28 6.75
C LEU A 54 -10.39 -31.03 5.87
N GLY A 55 -10.73 -31.18 4.58
CA GLY A 55 -10.95 -30.09 3.64
C GLY A 55 -9.68 -29.31 3.33
N VAL A 56 -8.54 -30.00 3.22
CA VAL A 56 -7.24 -29.41 2.92
C VAL A 56 -6.58 -30.12 1.74
N ALA A 57 -5.68 -29.44 1.03
CA ALA A 57 -4.84 -30.10 0.03
C ALA A 57 -3.85 -31.08 0.71
N LEU A 58 -3.47 -32.14 0.01
CA LEU A 58 -2.55 -33.13 0.52
C LEU A 58 -1.20 -32.51 0.92
N ASP A 59 -0.67 -31.61 0.11
CA ASP A 59 0.56 -30.89 0.40
C ASP A 59 0.47 -30.10 1.72
N ARG A 60 -0.67 -29.50 1.99
CA ARG A 60 -0.94 -28.77 3.24
C ARG A 60 -0.95 -29.72 4.45
N LEU A 61 -1.45 -30.94 4.25
CA LEU A 61 -1.43 -31.96 5.29
C LEU A 61 0.02 -32.32 5.69
N PHE A 62 0.95 -32.32 4.73
CA PHE A 62 2.38 -32.55 4.95
C PHE A 62 3.16 -31.29 5.37
N GLY A 63 2.50 -30.17 5.51
CA GLY A 63 3.14 -28.89 5.87
C GLY A 63 3.79 -28.17 4.69
N ASN A 64 3.63 -28.68 3.47
CA ASN A 64 4.00 -27.99 2.24
C ASN A 64 2.83 -27.06 1.87
N GLU A 65 2.87 -25.85 2.38
CA GLU A 65 1.84 -24.86 2.07
C GLU A 65 2.12 -24.27 0.67
N ILE A 66 1.52 -24.83 -0.36
CA ILE A 66 1.40 -24.17 -1.65
C ILE A 66 0.23 -23.18 -1.49
N TYR A 67 0.55 -21.93 -1.26
CA TYR A 67 -0.45 -20.86 -1.22
C TYR A 67 -0.80 -20.44 -2.65
N THR A 68 -2.08 -20.48 -2.97
CA THR A 68 -2.57 -19.76 -4.15
C THR A 68 -2.51 -18.25 -3.88
N MET A 69 -2.52 -17.43 -4.92
CA MET A 69 -2.63 -15.97 -4.76
C MET A 69 -3.91 -15.58 -4.01
N GLU A 70 -4.98 -16.37 -4.15
CA GLU A 70 -6.24 -16.18 -3.42
C GLU A 70 -6.06 -16.41 -1.92
N ASP A 71 -5.36 -17.47 -1.53
CA ASP A 71 -5.06 -17.75 -0.12
C ASP A 71 -4.22 -16.64 0.51
N VAL A 72 -3.18 -16.20 -0.18
CA VAL A 72 -2.32 -15.10 0.27
C VAL A 72 -3.13 -13.81 0.41
N SER A 73 -3.93 -13.46 -0.60
CA SER A 73 -4.76 -12.27 -0.62
C SER A 73 -5.78 -12.26 0.52
N LEU A 74 -6.43 -13.41 0.77
CA LEU A 74 -7.40 -13.56 1.86
C LEU A 74 -6.72 -13.42 3.23
N ARG A 75 -5.53 -14.00 3.41
CA ARG A 75 -4.76 -13.86 4.66
C ARG A 75 -4.34 -12.43 4.92
N ILE A 76 -3.84 -11.72 3.91
CA ILE A 76 -3.48 -10.29 4.01
C ILE A 76 -4.71 -9.47 4.37
N LYS A 77 -5.84 -9.66 3.67
CA LYS A 77 -7.12 -8.99 3.96
C LYS A 77 -7.54 -9.20 5.42
N ASN A 78 -7.52 -10.44 5.89
CA ASN A 78 -7.93 -10.78 7.26
C ASN A 78 -6.97 -10.19 8.30
N LEU A 79 -5.67 -10.18 8.02
CA LEU A 79 -4.66 -9.57 8.87
C LEU A 79 -4.91 -8.07 9.02
N LEU A 80 -5.11 -7.36 7.92
CA LEU A 80 -5.41 -5.93 7.91
C LEU A 80 -6.73 -5.61 8.62
N ALA A 81 -7.77 -6.44 8.43
CA ALA A 81 -9.07 -6.24 9.08
C ALA A 81 -8.97 -6.33 10.62
N ARG A 82 -8.10 -7.21 11.14
CA ARG A 82 -7.86 -7.38 12.58
C ARG A 82 -6.87 -6.36 13.17
N THR A 83 -6.14 -5.65 12.34
CA THR A 83 -5.18 -4.63 12.76
C THR A 83 -5.91 -3.34 13.13
N PRO A 84 -5.56 -2.67 14.24
CA PRO A 84 -6.10 -1.36 14.58
C PRO A 84 -5.92 -0.35 13.44
N VAL A 85 -6.96 0.45 13.16
CA VAL A 85 -7.01 1.36 12.00
C VAL A 85 -5.75 2.22 11.86
N LYS A 86 -5.28 2.79 12.97
CA LYS A 86 -4.06 3.62 13.02
C LYS A 86 -2.78 2.92 12.56
N ASN A 87 -2.74 1.59 12.58
CA ASN A 87 -1.55 0.79 12.25
C ASN A 87 -1.64 0.13 10.86
N ARG A 88 -2.79 0.17 10.19
CA ARG A 88 -3.02 -0.54 8.92
C ARG A 88 -2.08 -0.07 7.81
N LEU A 89 -1.91 1.23 7.67
CA LEU A 89 -1.03 1.80 6.62
C LEU A 89 0.45 1.48 6.89
N HIS A 90 0.89 1.46 8.15
CA HIS A 90 2.23 0.99 8.50
C HIS A 90 2.43 -0.48 8.14
N MET A 91 1.45 -1.33 8.43
CA MET A 91 1.50 -2.75 8.04
C MET A 91 1.53 -2.94 6.52
N ILE A 92 0.77 -2.16 5.74
CA ILE A 92 0.82 -2.21 4.27
C ILE A 92 2.23 -1.87 3.77
N ARG A 93 2.86 -0.84 4.34
CA ARG A 93 4.25 -0.49 4.01
C ARG A 93 5.23 -1.62 4.36
N ASP A 94 5.07 -2.25 5.52
CA ASP A 94 5.94 -3.36 5.95
C ASP A 94 5.76 -4.59 5.04
N LEU A 95 4.53 -4.87 4.60
CA LEU A 95 4.26 -5.88 3.57
C LEU A 95 4.90 -5.50 2.23
N GLY A 96 4.81 -4.23 1.82
CA GLY A 96 5.48 -3.69 0.63
C GLY A 96 6.99 -3.94 0.67
N TRP A 97 7.61 -3.74 1.82
CA TRP A 97 9.01 -4.05 2.05
C TRP A 97 9.33 -5.54 1.84
N GLN A 98 8.50 -6.46 2.36
CA GLN A 98 8.71 -7.90 2.13
C GLN A 98 8.52 -8.28 0.65
N MET A 99 7.55 -7.66 -0.04
CA MET A 99 7.36 -7.87 -1.47
C MET A 99 8.57 -7.38 -2.28
N GLU A 100 9.09 -6.19 -1.97
CA GLU A 100 10.28 -5.66 -2.64
C GLU A 100 11.50 -6.56 -2.41
N LYS A 101 11.71 -7.08 -1.19
CA LYS A 101 12.75 -8.08 -0.93
C LYS A 101 12.62 -9.31 -1.83
N GLY A 102 11.41 -9.77 -2.09
CA GLY A 102 11.15 -10.87 -3.02
C GLY A 102 11.60 -10.59 -4.45
N LEU A 103 11.54 -9.32 -4.90
CA LEU A 103 12.01 -8.92 -6.23
C LEU A 103 13.54 -9.00 -6.36
N PHE A 104 14.28 -8.83 -5.28
CA PHE A 104 15.75 -8.97 -5.29
C PHE A 104 16.21 -10.42 -5.45
N GLY A 105 15.34 -11.40 -5.27
CA GLY A 105 15.64 -12.84 -5.36
C GLY A 105 16.48 -13.36 -4.20
N SER A 106 16.88 -14.63 -4.30
CA SER A 106 17.64 -15.34 -3.26
C SER A 106 19.15 -15.03 -3.32
N ARG A 107 19.55 -13.78 -3.46
CA ARG A 107 20.98 -13.43 -3.40
C ARG A 107 21.39 -13.27 -1.93
N PRO A 108 22.28 -14.14 -1.37
CA PRO A 108 22.72 -14.05 0.03
C PRO A 108 23.35 -12.70 0.40
N ALA A 109 23.90 -11.98 -0.58
CA ALA A 109 24.51 -10.66 -0.39
C ALA A 109 23.47 -9.54 -0.15
N LEU A 110 22.19 -9.84 -0.30
CA LEU A 110 21.07 -8.90 -0.12
C LEU A 110 20.17 -9.26 1.08
N GLU A 111 20.64 -10.11 1.97
CA GLU A 111 20.07 -10.10 3.32
C GLU A 111 20.32 -8.70 3.88
N LEU A 112 19.24 -7.94 3.89
CA LEU A 112 19.29 -6.61 4.47
C LEU A 112 19.77 -6.77 5.90
N PRO A 113 20.87 -6.13 6.33
CA PRO A 113 21.45 -6.34 7.66
C PRO A 113 20.56 -5.81 8.77
N TYR A 114 19.32 -5.39 8.45
CA TYR A 114 18.40 -4.78 9.36
C TYR A 114 17.03 -5.47 9.32
N SER A 115 16.46 -5.67 10.49
CA SER A 115 15.05 -6.03 10.61
C SER A 115 14.15 -4.90 10.07
N PRO A 116 12.89 -5.19 9.67
CA PRO A 116 11.95 -4.15 9.30
C PRO A 116 11.83 -3.02 10.34
N GLN A 117 11.92 -3.35 11.64
CA GLN A 117 11.88 -2.38 12.73
C GLN A 117 13.12 -1.47 12.75
N GLU A 118 14.31 -2.02 12.50
CA GLU A 118 15.56 -1.22 12.43
C GLU A 118 15.58 -0.28 11.22
N ILE A 119 15.02 -0.72 10.09
CA ILE A 119 14.89 0.12 8.90
C ILE A 119 13.91 1.28 9.15
N LEU A 120 12.82 1.03 9.90
CA LEU A 120 11.87 2.06 10.29
C LEU A 120 12.51 3.17 11.16
N GLN A 121 13.55 2.84 11.90
CA GLN A 121 14.28 3.81 12.75
C GLN A 121 15.37 4.58 11.97
N LYS A 122 15.81 4.07 10.83
CA LYS A 122 16.83 4.71 10.00
C LYS A 122 16.19 5.42 8.82
N LYS A 123 16.64 6.62 8.52
CA LYS A 123 16.27 7.33 7.29
C LYS A 123 16.90 6.59 6.11
N SER A 124 16.13 5.71 5.49
CA SER A 124 16.59 4.84 4.41
C SER A 124 15.60 4.86 3.25
N SER A 125 16.08 4.53 2.09
CA SER A 125 15.26 4.28 0.91
C SER A 125 15.71 3.02 0.20
N SER A 126 14.79 2.40 -0.53
CA SER A 126 15.03 1.22 -1.31
C SER A 126 14.34 1.36 -2.67
N TYR A 127 15.00 0.89 -3.71
CA TYR A 127 14.49 0.90 -5.08
C TYR A 127 14.72 -0.47 -5.71
N TYR A 128 13.75 -0.93 -6.45
CA TYR A 128 13.92 -1.98 -7.44
C TYR A 128 13.57 -1.40 -8.81
N LEU A 129 14.51 -1.42 -9.75
CA LEU A 129 14.35 -0.88 -11.09
C LEU A 129 14.51 -2.02 -12.10
N SER A 130 13.56 -2.16 -13.01
CA SER A 130 13.59 -3.17 -14.06
C SER A 130 12.99 -2.64 -15.36
N ASP A 131 13.11 -3.41 -16.43
CA ASP A 131 12.44 -3.11 -17.71
C ASP A 131 10.91 -3.29 -17.65
N TYR A 132 10.37 -3.73 -16.52
CA TYR A 132 8.94 -3.99 -16.29
C TYR A 132 8.33 -3.05 -15.26
N GLY A 133 9.08 -2.04 -14.81
CA GLY A 133 8.63 -1.07 -13.84
C GLY A 133 9.61 -0.92 -12.66
N PHE A 134 9.16 -0.19 -11.67
CA PHE A 134 10.00 0.08 -10.50
C PHE A 134 9.17 0.17 -9.22
N THR A 135 9.85 -0.03 -8.09
CA THR A 135 9.33 0.24 -6.75
C THR A 135 10.18 1.31 -6.08
N HIS A 136 9.58 2.01 -5.14
CA HIS A 136 10.30 2.90 -4.24
C HIS A 136 9.69 2.82 -2.85
N ILE A 137 10.50 2.46 -1.88
CA ILE A 137 10.17 2.53 -0.46
C ILE A 137 11.05 3.58 0.18
N SER A 138 10.45 4.55 0.83
CA SER A 138 11.16 5.54 1.63
C SER A 138 10.75 5.45 3.08
N ASN A 139 11.73 5.66 3.95
CA ASN A 139 11.57 5.86 5.37
C ASN A 139 12.22 7.19 5.79
N GLY A 140 12.34 8.11 4.83
CA GLY A 140 12.99 9.40 4.96
C GLY A 140 12.17 10.43 5.72
N LEU A 141 11.84 11.52 5.07
CA LEU A 141 11.05 12.62 5.63
C LEU A 141 9.59 12.24 5.84
N SER A 142 9.05 11.44 4.92
CA SER A 142 7.70 10.89 4.99
C SER A 142 7.72 9.44 4.51
N PRO A 143 7.39 8.47 5.36
CA PRO A 143 7.39 7.07 4.94
C PRO A 143 6.34 6.79 3.87
N PHE A 144 6.74 6.13 2.77
CA PHE A 144 5.82 5.68 1.73
C PHE A 144 6.32 4.41 1.05
N PHE A 145 5.43 3.76 0.33
CA PHE A 145 5.70 2.68 -0.60
C PHE A 145 4.97 2.97 -1.91
N ALA A 146 5.70 3.00 -3.01
CA ALA A 146 5.18 3.22 -4.35
C ALA A 146 5.60 2.08 -5.28
N VAL A 147 4.68 1.66 -6.15
CA VAL A 147 4.91 0.65 -7.19
C VAL A 147 4.42 1.23 -8.50
N PHE A 148 5.27 1.21 -9.50
CA PHE A 148 4.98 1.70 -10.85
C PHE A 148 5.26 0.57 -11.85
N PRO A 149 4.29 -0.34 -12.05
CA PRO A 149 4.42 -1.37 -13.08
C PRO A 149 4.36 -0.73 -14.47
N GLU A 150 5.19 -1.22 -15.37
CA GLU A 150 5.23 -0.77 -16.75
C GLU A 150 4.62 -1.82 -17.67
N TYR A 151 3.52 -1.48 -18.32
CA TYR A 151 2.81 -2.32 -19.28
C TYR A 151 2.87 -1.66 -20.67
N GLY A 152 3.76 -2.14 -21.51
CA GLY A 152 3.93 -1.57 -22.86
C GLY A 152 4.40 -0.11 -22.82
N ASP A 153 3.62 0.80 -23.37
CA ASP A 153 3.90 2.24 -23.44
C ASP A 153 3.21 3.04 -22.33
N ASN A 154 2.90 2.40 -21.20
CA ASN A 154 2.09 2.96 -20.12
C ASN A 154 2.64 4.30 -19.59
N LEU A 155 3.95 4.39 -19.32
CA LEU A 155 4.55 5.63 -18.79
C LEU A 155 4.53 6.75 -19.84
N THR A 156 4.82 6.44 -21.10
CA THR A 156 4.73 7.41 -22.21
C THR A 156 3.30 7.91 -22.38
N GLN A 157 2.31 7.01 -22.34
CA GLN A 157 0.89 7.40 -22.44
C GLN A 157 0.43 8.22 -21.24
N ALA A 158 0.89 7.89 -20.02
CA ALA A 158 0.52 8.59 -18.79
C ALA A 158 1.09 10.00 -18.71
N ILE A 159 2.31 10.22 -19.22
CA ILE A 159 3.01 11.50 -19.18
C ILE A 159 2.71 12.32 -20.45
N GLY A 160 2.45 11.65 -21.58
CA GLY A 160 2.24 12.26 -22.89
C GLY A 160 3.47 13.05 -23.34
N ASP A 161 3.25 14.22 -23.91
CA ASP A 161 4.30 15.19 -24.29
C ASP A 161 4.80 16.04 -23.10
N GLY A 162 4.27 15.80 -21.90
CA GLY A 162 4.61 16.53 -20.69
C GLY A 162 3.91 17.88 -20.52
N GLU A 163 3.07 18.30 -21.46
CA GLU A 163 2.42 19.62 -21.41
C GLU A 163 1.46 19.76 -20.22
N GLU A 164 0.69 18.71 -19.91
CA GLU A 164 -0.18 18.72 -18.73
C GLU A 164 0.64 18.78 -17.43
N VAL A 165 1.75 18.05 -17.37
CA VAL A 165 2.67 18.06 -16.23
C VAL A 165 3.27 19.46 -16.08
N ARG A 166 3.73 20.06 -17.19
CA ARG A 166 4.27 21.43 -17.22
C ARG A 166 3.27 22.45 -16.66
N LYS A 167 2.01 22.41 -17.09
CA LYS A 167 0.95 23.31 -16.60
C LYS A 167 0.75 23.21 -15.10
N ILE A 168 0.76 21.97 -14.55
CA ILE A 168 0.62 21.76 -13.10
C ILE A 168 1.80 22.38 -12.35
N PHE A 169 3.04 22.13 -12.79
CA PHE A 169 4.22 22.71 -12.14
C PHE A 169 4.28 24.23 -12.30
N GLU A 170 3.94 24.76 -13.46
CA GLU A 170 3.88 26.21 -13.71
C GLU A 170 2.83 26.88 -12.83
N ALA A 171 1.63 26.28 -12.70
CA ALA A 171 0.59 26.80 -11.83
C ALA A 171 1.04 26.88 -10.37
N MET A 172 1.87 25.92 -9.90
CA MET A 172 2.35 25.87 -8.53
C MET A 172 3.72 26.54 -8.30
N SER A 173 4.37 27.06 -9.34
CA SER A 173 5.76 27.56 -9.25
C SER A 173 5.93 28.86 -8.47
N SER A 174 4.91 29.70 -8.38
CA SER A 174 5.03 30.98 -7.68
C SER A 174 4.94 30.81 -6.15
N PRO A 175 5.74 31.58 -5.36
CA PRO A 175 5.64 31.55 -3.90
C PRO A 175 4.23 31.87 -3.38
N LYS A 176 3.51 32.73 -4.05
CA LYS A 176 2.13 33.14 -3.72
C LYS A 176 1.18 31.95 -3.88
N MET A 177 1.25 31.26 -5.01
CA MET A 177 0.45 30.07 -5.27
C MET A 177 0.78 28.95 -4.30
N MET A 178 2.07 28.73 -4.01
CA MET A 178 2.49 27.71 -3.05
C MET A 178 1.93 27.95 -1.64
N ARG A 179 1.94 29.22 -1.16
CA ARG A 179 1.31 29.57 0.13
C ARG A 179 -0.17 29.22 0.13
N ALA A 180 -0.90 29.56 -0.93
CA ALA A 180 -2.32 29.29 -1.05
C ALA A 180 -2.62 27.77 -1.14
N VAL A 181 -1.84 27.01 -1.91
CA VAL A 181 -1.95 25.54 -1.95
C VAL A 181 -1.74 24.93 -0.56
N LEU A 182 -0.70 25.35 0.15
CA LEU A 182 -0.45 24.86 1.51
C LEU A 182 -1.55 25.31 2.48
N TRP A 183 -2.09 26.51 2.30
CA TRP A 183 -3.21 27.01 3.09
C TRP A 183 -4.45 26.13 2.93
N VAL A 184 -4.83 25.79 1.69
CA VAL A 184 -5.94 24.84 1.42
C VAL A 184 -5.74 23.53 2.15
N HIS A 185 -4.50 22.99 2.18
CA HIS A 185 -4.20 21.69 2.81
C HIS A 185 -4.04 21.75 4.34
N ARG A 186 -4.14 22.94 4.95
CA ARG A 186 -4.21 23.10 6.42
C ARG A 186 -5.64 23.15 6.92
N HIS A 187 -6.62 23.28 6.04
CA HIS A 187 -8.03 23.29 6.36
C HIS A 187 -8.67 21.93 6.07
N GLU A 188 -9.78 21.64 6.73
CA GLU A 188 -10.59 20.46 6.47
C GLU A 188 -11.25 20.54 5.10
N GLU A 189 -11.68 19.40 4.57
CA GLU A 189 -12.47 19.35 3.35
C GLU A 189 -13.80 20.11 3.56
N GLU A 190 -14.21 20.87 2.53
CA GLU A 190 -15.42 21.71 2.56
C GLU A 190 -15.39 22.90 3.55
N PHE A 191 -14.23 23.29 4.07
CA PHE A 191 -14.12 24.54 4.82
C PHE A 191 -14.50 25.73 3.95
N VAL A 192 -15.59 26.45 4.33
CA VAL A 192 -16.12 27.59 3.59
C VAL A 192 -15.46 28.88 4.01
N PHE A 193 -15.02 29.70 3.04
CA PHE A 193 -14.32 30.94 3.31
C PHE A 193 -14.65 32.06 2.29
N GLU A 194 -14.52 33.30 2.73
CA GLU A 194 -14.52 34.45 1.87
C GLU A 194 -13.12 34.69 1.25
N PRO A 195 -13.00 35.16 0.00
CA PRO A 195 -11.71 35.45 -0.63
C PRO A 195 -10.76 36.29 0.24
N ALA A 196 -11.30 37.26 0.96
CA ALA A 196 -10.55 38.13 1.84
C ALA A 196 -9.77 37.37 2.94
N LEU A 197 -10.29 36.27 3.46
CA LEU A 197 -9.62 35.47 4.48
C LEU A 197 -8.32 34.85 3.91
N MET A 198 -8.39 34.24 2.72
CA MET A 198 -7.20 33.71 2.06
C MET A 198 -6.23 34.86 1.69
N GLY A 199 -6.75 35.95 1.22
CA GLY A 199 -5.94 37.13 0.93
C GLY A 199 -5.10 37.59 2.11
N MET A 200 -5.71 37.69 3.27
CA MET A 200 -5.05 38.09 4.52
C MET A 200 -4.04 37.03 5.02
N GLU A 201 -4.42 35.76 5.06
CA GLU A 201 -3.57 34.72 5.64
C GLU A 201 -2.43 34.28 4.68
N CYS A 202 -2.60 34.46 3.38
CA CYS A 202 -1.58 34.14 2.37
C CYS A 202 -0.79 35.36 1.89
N ASP A 203 -1.06 36.57 2.41
CA ASP A 203 -0.45 37.83 1.96
C ASP A 203 -0.65 38.02 0.45
N LEU A 204 -1.92 38.02 0.02
CA LEU A 204 -2.37 38.21 -1.37
C LEU A 204 -3.34 39.34 -1.44
N GLY A 205 -3.17 40.25 -2.40
CA GLY A 205 -4.08 41.37 -2.61
C GLY A 205 -4.40 41.59 -4.09
N GLY A 206 -5.56 42.23 -4.37
CA GLY A 206 -5.98 42.61 -5.70
C GLY A 206 -5.90 41.49 -6.73
N GLU A 207 -5.32 41.78 -7.90
CA GLU A 207 -5.20 40.86 -9.04
C GLU A 207 -4.45 39.55 -8.70
N ASP A 208 -3.55 39.55 -7.71
CA ASP A 208 -2.86 38.35 -7.27
C ASP A 208 -3.81 37.35 -6.63
N LEU A 209 -4.75 37.81 -5.78
CA LEU A 209 -5.74 36.98 -5.14
C LEU A 209 -6.68 36.35 -6.15
N ASP A 210 -7.19 37.15 -7.10
CA ASP A 210 -8.09 36.68 -8.15
C ASP A 210 -7.42 35.59 -9.00
N THR A 211 -6.17 35.86 -9.42
CA THR A 211 -5.37 34.87 -10.20
C THR A 211 -5.14 33.58 -9.42
N VAL A 212 -4.82 33.69 -8.13
CA VAL A 212 -4.60 32.49 -7.28
C VAL A 212 -5.89 31.71 -7.11
N LEU A 213 -7.02 32.34 -6.84
CA LEU A 213 -8.32 31.69 -6.69
C LEU A 213 -8.74 30.97 -7.98
N GLU A 214 -8.55 31.62 -9.14
CA GLU A 214 -8.83 31.02 -10.45
C GLU A 214 -7.96 29.76 -10.66
N ARG A 215 -6.65 29.83 -10.40
CA ARG A 215 -5.73 28.68 -10.54
C ARG A 215 -6.06 27.55 -9.56
N LEU A 216 -6.36 27.85 -8.29
CA LEU A 216 -6.78 26.84 -7.31
C LEU A 216 -8.08 26.15 -7.75
N HIS A 217 -9.03 26.91 -8.30
CA HIS A 217 -10.27 26.37 -8.86
C HIS A 217 -10.01 25.44 -10.05
N ASN A 218 -9.16 25.85 -10.99
CA ASN A 218 -8.77 25.05 -12.14
C ASN A 218 -8.00 23.76 -11.75
N LEU A 219 -7.27 23.79 -10.63
CA LEU A 219 -6.64 22.60 -10.04
C LEU A 219 -7.61 21.77 -9.18
N ASN A 220 -8.89 22.13 -9.10
CA ASN A 220 -9.88 21.50 -8.23
C ASN A 220 -9.49 21.47 -6.73
N LEU A 221 -8.74 22.45 -6.27
CA LEU A 221 -8.34 22.60 -4.86
C LEU A 221 -9.31 23.47 -4.06
N ILE A 222 -10.13 24.25 -4.73
CA ILE A 222 -11.27 24.99 -4.17
C ILE A 222 -12.46 24.90 -5.13
N HIS A 223 -13.65 25.07 -4.58
CA HIS A 223 -14.87 25.19 -5.38
C HIS A 223 -15.58 26.48 -5.06
N LYS A 224 -16.04 27.20 -6.10
CA LYS A 224 -16.76 28.47 -5.99
C LYS A 224 -18.21 28.23 -5.60
N LEU A 225 -18.70 29.01 -4.64
CA LEU A 225 -20.07 28.99 -4.14
C LEU A 225 -20.68 30.39 -4.33
N ASP A 226 -21.72 30.48 -5.14
CA ASP A 226 -22.53 31.69 -5.24
C ASP A 226 -23.67 31.61 -4.24
N VAL A 227 -23.65 32.45 -3.22
CA VAL A 227 -24.59 32.43 -2.09
C VAL A 227 -25.34 33.74 -2.01
N GLU A 228 -26.62 33.68 -1.74
CA GLU A 228 -27.44 34.84 -1.42
C GLU A 228 -27.73 34.89 0.07
N LEU A 229 -27.20 35.91 0.76
CA LEU A 229 -27.40 36.11 2.19
C LEU A 229 -28.06 37.48 2.42
N ASN A 230 -29.23 37.49 3.01
CA ASN A 230 -29.97 38.72 3.31
C ASN A 230 -30.22 39.59 2.08
N GLY A 231 -30.43 39.00 0.89
CA GLY A 231 -30.64 39.72 -0.37
C GLY A 231 -29.36 40.23 -1.04
N GLU A 232 -28.18 39.98 -0.48
CA GLU A 232 -26.89 40.28 -1.07
C GLU A 232 -26.25 39.02 -1.68
N LYS A 233 -25.82 39.12 -2.92
CA LYS A 233 -25.05 38.05 -3.57
C LYS A 233 -23.60 38.11 -3.10
N ARG A 234 -23.09 37.00 -2.56
CA ARG A 234 -21.71 36.85 -2.13
C ARG A 234 -21.07 35.66 -2.81
N VAL A 235 -19.79 35.81 -3.12
CA VAL A 235 -18.96 34.74 -3.63
C VAL A 235 -18.17 34.17 -2.47
N LEU A 236 -18.39 32.89 -2.16
CA LEU A 236 -17.62 32.12 -1.20
C LEU A 236 -16.87 31.04 -1.94
N PHE A 237 -15.95 30.40 -1.25
CA PHE A 237 -15.27 29.21 -1.75
C PHE A 237 -15.27 28.14 -0.64
N ASN A 238 -15.19 26.87 -1.03
CA ASN A 238 -14.84 25.81 -0.09
C ASN A 238 -13.53 25.13 -0.51
N THR A 239 -12.80 24.64 0.49
CA THR A 239 -11.54 23.94 0.29
C THR A 239 -11.77 22.49 -0.15
N ARG A 240 -10.87 22.00 -1.02
CA ARG A 240 -10.78 20.60 -1.47
C ARG A 240 -9.33 20.13 -1.41
N PRO A 241 -8.82 19.80 -0.20
CA PRO A 241 -7.47 19.27 -0.06
C PRO A 241 -7.27 18.00 -0.87
N SER A 242 -6.16 17.88 -1.60
CA SER A 242 -5.91 16.75 -2.48
C SER A 242 -4.74 15.91 -1.98
N HIS A 243 -5.03 14.64 -1.63
CA HIS A 243 -3.99 13.66 -1.31
C HIS A 243 -2.98 13.47 -2.46
N LYS A 244 -3.38 13.71 -3.72
CA LYS A 244 -2.49 13.63 -4.90
C LYS A 244 -1.43 14.74 -4.87
N VAL A 245 -1.82 15.95 -4.46
CA VAL A 245 -0.89 17.08 -4.30
C VAL A 245 0.08 16.82 -3.15
N ILE A 246 -0.39 16.29 -2.04
CA ILE A 246 0.47 15.90 -0.92
C ILE A 246 1.46 14.81 -1.34
N ALA A 247 1.01 13.77 -2.07
CA ALA A 247 1.89 12.74 -2.60
C ALA A 247 2.95 13.33 -3.56
N LEU A 248 2.55 14.24 -4.45
CA LEU A 248 3.48 14.96 -5.34
C LEU A 248 4.55 15.70 -4.52
N PHE A 249 4.17 16.43 -3.48
CA PHE A 249 5.12 17.17 -2.64
C PHE A 249 6.08 16.24 -1.88
N ILE A 250 5.61 15.10 -1.41
CA ILE A 250 6.45 14.08 -0.78
C ILE A 250 7.47 13.57 -1.80
N LEU A 251 7.04 13.18 -3.00
CA LEU A 251 7.91 12.65 -4.05
C LEU A 251 8.93 13.69 -4.54
N THR A 252 8.53 14.95 -4.73
CA THR A 252 9.46 16.01 -5.14
C THR A 252 10.53 16.28 -4.09
N ARG A 253 10.24 16.12 -2.81
CA ARG A 253 11.24 16.23 -1.75
C ARG A 253 12.24 15.09 -1.76
N GLU A 254 11.79 13.88 -2.14
CA GLU A 254 12.68 12.71 -2.24
C GLU A 254 13.71 12.87 -3.37
N ILE A 255 13.41 13.60 -4.45
CA ILE A 255 14.37 13.86 -5.56
C ILE A 255 15.68 14.48 -5.02
N ASN A 256 15.58 15.39 -4.06
CA ASN A 256 16.71 16.10 -3.48
C ASN A 256 17.14 15.56 -2.12
N TYR A 257 16.47 14.51 -1.63
CA TYR A 257 16.73 13.95 -0.31
C TYR A 257 17.81 12.88 -0.40
N ASN A 258 19.00 13.21 0.08
CA ASN A 258 20.10 12.25 0.18
C ASN A 258 19.98 11.48 1.51
N ASN A 259 19.39 10.32 1.43
CA ASN A 259 19.26 9.40 2.57
C ASN A 259 20.64 8.79 2.87
N GLY A 260 21.03 8.76 4.13
CA GLY A 260 22.29 8.18 4.57
C GLY A 260 22.45 6.68 4.30
N TYR A 261 21.39 6.02 3.81
CA TYR A 261 21.39 4.61 3.46
C TYR A 261 20.37 4.32 2.36
N SER A 262 20.81 3.71 1.27
CA SER A 262 19.93 3.30 0.18
C SER A 262 20.25 1.88 -0.29
N TYR A 263 19.20 1.13 -0.60
CA TYR A 263 19.26 -0.14 -1.32
C TYR A 263 18.85 0.08 -2.75
N MET A 264 19.62 -0.45 -3.68
CA MET A 264 19.28 -0.35 -5.09
C MET A 264 19.54 -1.67 -5.80
N SER A 265 18.53 -2.19 -6.50
CA SER A 265 18.71 -3.17 -7.55
C SER A 265 18.34 -2.53 -8.87
N HIS A 266 19.27 -2.46 -9.78
CA HIS A 266 19.12 -1.82 -11.07
C HIS A 266 19.31 -2.85 -12.19
N HIS A 267 18.20 -3.18 -12.84
CA HIS A 267 18.16 -4.11 -13.99
C HIS A 267 17.46 -3.49 -15.20
N ARG A 268 17.37 -2.15 -15.24
CA ARG A 268 16.70 -1.45 -16.32
C ARG A 268 17.68 -1.14 -17.44
N ASN A 269 17.38 -1.60 -18.65
CA ASN A 269 18.12 -1.35 -19.88
C ASN A 269 17.37 -0.46 -20.87
N LYS A 270 16.07 -0.19 -20.63
CA LYS A 270 15.22 0.64 -21.47
C LYS A 270 15.10 2.06 -20.92
N PRO A 271 14.91 3.08 -21.76
CA PRO A 271 14.49 4.40 -21.30
C PRO A 271 13.12 4.33 -20.63
N TYR A 272 12.79 5.30 -19.78
CA TYR A 272 11.46 5.38 -19.13
C TYR A 272 10.37 5.82 -20.10
N LEU A 273 10.73 6.65 -21.07
CA LEU A 273 9.82 7.16 -22.10
C LEU A 273 10.37 6.79 -23.47
N LYS A 274 9.47 6.51 -24.41
CA LYS A 274 9.79 6.26 -25.83
C LYS A 274 9.71 7.54 -26.63
#